data_7593202a87c3fde33b5bde40fc0769cd
#
_entry.id   7593202a87c3fde33b5bde40fc0769cd
#
_cell.length_a   1.000
_cell.length_b   1.000
_cell.length_c   1.000
_cell.angle_alpha   90.00
_cell.angle_beta   90.00
_cell.angle_gamma   90.00
#
_symmetry.space_group_name_H-M   'P 1'
#
loop_
_entity.id
_entity.type
_entity.pdbx_description
1 polymer ?
#
loop_
_entity_poly.entity_id
_entity_poly.type
_entity_poly.pdbx_seq_one_letter_code
_entity_poly.pdbx_strand_id
1 'polypeptide(L)' 'MATKRKRLEPIQPGEILLEEFMRPLGVSINRLARDIAVSPGRVSAIVNGMRAISADTALRLGRYFGVSPEIWVGL' A
#
# COMPACT_ATOMS: atom_id res chain seq x y z
N MET A 1 12.60 15.04 9.06
CA MET A 1 12.46 14.64 8.84
C MET A 1 12.53 13.90 7.92
N ALA A 2 12.31 13.74 7.43
CA ALA A 2 12.14 12.97 6.70
C ALA A 2 13.04 12.40 5.92
N THR A 3 13.93 12.09 6.22
CA THR A 3 14.96 11.62 5.48
C THR A 3 14.79 10.26 5.00
N LYS A 4 13.82 9.56 5.40
CA LYS A 4 13.67 8.24 4.88
C LYS A 4 13.42 8.25 3.39
N ARG A 5 13.20 9.40 2.82
CA ARG A 5 13.03 9.48 1.39
C ARG A 5 14.32 9.56 0.63
N LYS A 6 15.42 9.54 1.31
CA LYS A 6 16.67 9.69 0.64
C LYS A 6 17.20 8.38 0.16
N ARG A 7 16.47 7.51 -0.39
CA ARG A 7 17.00 6.28 -0.89
C ARG A 7 17.23 6.40 -2.40
N LEU A 8 18.16 5.66 -2.90
CA LEU A 8 18.52 5.72 -4.29
C LEU A 8 17.70 4.78 -5.15
N GLU A 9 17.15 3.74 -4.56
CA GLU A 9 16.35 2.82 -5.35
C GLU A 9 14.92 3.32 -5.46
N PRO A 10 14.16 2.83 -6.42
CA PRO A 10 12.77 3.24 -6.60
C PRO A 10 11.94 2.94 -5.35
N ILE A 11 10.95 3.79 -5.12
CA ILE A 11 10.03 3.58 -4.02
C ILE A 11 9.08 2.45 -4.39
N GLN A 12 8.90 1.51 -3.49
CA GLN A 12 8.03 0.39 -3.75
C GLN A 12 6.58 0.73 -3.50
N PRO A 13 5.65 0.11 -4.24
CA PRO A 13 4.23 0.40 -4.04
C PRO A 13 3.76 0.20 -2.61
N GLY A 14 4.29 -0.81 -1.91
CA GLY A 14 3.91 -1.02 -0.52
C GLY A 14 4.31 0.13 0.37
N GLU A 15 5.43 0.75 0.08
CA GLU A 15 5.85 1.90 0.85
C GLU A 15 4.94 3.09 0.59
N ILE A 16 4.53 3.28 -0.66
CA ILE A 16 3.58 4.33 -0.97
C ILE A 16 2.27 4.10 -0.22
N LEU A 17 1.80 2.87 -0.23
CA LEU A 17 0.58 2.53 0.49
C LEU A 17 0.69 2.89 1.96
N LEU A 18 1.77 2.50 2.60
CA LEU A 18 1.93 2.74 4.02
C LEU A 18 2.10 4.22 4.33
N GLU A 19 3.02 4.89 3.64
CA GLU A 19 3.43 6.23 4.02
C GLU A 19 2.49 7.31 3.50
N GLU A 20 1.91 7.11 2.33
CA GLU A 20 1.11 8.16 1.72
C GLU A 20 -0.38 7.99 1.98
N PHE A 21 -0.82 6.81 2.34
CA PHE A 21 -2.24 6.56 2.53
C PHE A 21 -2.60 6.07 3.92
N MET A 22 -1.94 5.01 4.38
CA MET A 22 -2.34 4.43 5.65
C MET A 22 -2.00 5.32 6.83
N ARG A 23 -0.76 5.79 6.89
CA ARG A 23 -0.36 6.62 8.03
C ARG A 23 -1.12 7.94 8.08
N PRO A 24 -1.22 8.69 6.98
CA PRO A 24 -1.94 9.96 7.05
C PRO A 24 -3.40 9.80 7.43
N LEU A 25 -4.02 8.71 7.03
CA LEU A 25 -5.44 8.49 7.31
C LEU A 25 -5.68 7.70 8.58
N GLY A 26 -4.63 7.26 9.23
CA GLY A 26 -4.77 6.49 10.46
C GLY A 26 -5.37 5.13 10.27
N VAL A 27 -5.11 4.50 9.12
CA VAL A 27 -5.67 3.19 8.82
C VAL A 27 -4.64 2.12 9.16
N SER A 28 -5.02 1.21 10.04
CA SER A 28 -4.14 0.13 10.44
C SER A 28 -4.16 -1.00 9.42
N ILE A 29 -3.16 -1.89 9.52
CA ILE A 29 -3.10 -3.05 8.65
C ILE A 29 -4.35 -3.90 8.79
N ASN A 30 -4.76 -4.16 10.02
CA ASN A 30 -5.94 -4.99 10.23
C ASN A 30 -7.20 -4.36 9.70
N ARG A 31 -7.33 -3.06 9.88
CA ARG A 31 -8.51 -2.37 9.38
C ARG A 31 -8.54 -2.37 7.86
N LEU A 32 -7.41 -2.07 7.23
CA LEU A 32 -7.37 -2.06 5.78
C LEU A 32 -7.69 -3.44 5.22
N ALA A 33 -7.07 -4.46 5.80
CA ALA A 33 -7.28 -5.82 5.33
C ALA A 33 -8.75 -6.20 5.39
N ARG A 34 -9.40 -5.87 6.50
CA ARG A 34 -10.81 -6.17 6.65
C ARG A 34 -11.65 -5.41 5.62
N ASP A 35 -11.33 -4.13 5.44
CA ASP A 35 -12.14 -3.28 4.58
C ASP A 35 -12.02 -3.65 3.11
N ILE A 36 -10.87 -4.15 2.68
CA ILE A 36 -10.72 -4.54 1.29
C ILE A 36 -10.80 -6.05 1.09
N ALA A 37 -11.11 -6.78 2.17
CA ALA A 37 -11.31 -8.23 2.11
C ALA A 37 -10.07 -8.99 1.65
N VAL A 38 -8.94 -8.62 2.21
CA VAL A 38 -7.67 -9.28 1.97
C VAL A 38 -7.11 -9.66 3.33
N SER A 39 -6.34 -10.73 3.42
CA SER A 39 -5.83 -11.15 4.71
C SER A 39 -4.86 -10.13 5.30
N PRO A 40 -4.85 -9.97 6.63
CA PRO A 40 -3.90 -9.05 7.24
C PRO A 40 -2.45 -9.43 6.96
N GLY A 41 -2.16 -10.71 6.88
CA GLY A 41 -0.80 -11.14 6.56
C GLY A 41 -0.36 -10.67 5.19
N ARG A 42 -1.28 -10.67 4.23
CA ARG A 42 -0.95 -10.19 2.90
C ARG A 42 -0.69 -8.69 2.91
N VAL A 43 -1.53 -7.92 3.60
CA VAL A 43 -1.31 -6.48 3.67
C VAL A 43 0.03 -6.19 4.35
N SER A 44 0.32 -6.91 5.43
CA SER A 44 1.58 -6.73 6.12
C SER A 44 2.77 -7.02 5.19
N ALA A 45 2.70 -8.11 4.44
CA ALA A 45 3.79 -8.46 3.52
C ALA A 45 3.97 -7.40 2.44
N ILE A 46 2.86 -6.83 1.97
CA ILE A 46 2.94 -5.80 0.94
C ILE A 46 3.62 -4.54 1.48
N VAL A 47 3.21 -4.07 2.65
CA VAL A 47 3.79 -2.83 3.17
C VAL A 47 5.25 -3.00 3.57
N ASN A 48 5.65 -4.22 3.84
CA ASN A 48 7.04 -4.50 4.19
C ASN A 48 7.91 -4.83 2.97
N GLY A 49 7.33 -4.78 1.78
CA GLY A 49 8.10 -5.03 0.57
C GLY A 49 8.37 -6.49 0.30
N MET A 50 7.72 -7.39 1.02
CA MET A 50 7.93 -8.81 0.86
C MET A 50 7.04 -9.41 -0.22
N ARG A 51 6.06 -8.66 -0.68
CA ARG A 51 5.11 -9.17 -1.64
C ARG A 51 4.63 -8.04 -2.53
N ALA A 52 4.51 -8.32 -3.82
CA ALA A 52 4.02 -7.32 -4.77
C ALA A 52 2.50 -7.17 -4.64
N ILE A 53 2.00 -6.05 -5.12
CA ILE A 53 0.56 -5.80 -5.13
C ILE A 53 0.01 -6.38 -6.43
N SER A 54 -0.90 -7.34 -6.32
CA SER A 54 -1.52 -7.93 -7.49
C SER A 54 -2.52 -6.95 -8.09
N ALA A 55 -2.93 -7.21 -9.34
CA ALA A 55 -3.91 -6.34 -10.00
C ALA A 55 -5.22 -6.31 -9.21
N ASP A 56 -5.64 -7.44 -8.68
CA ASP A 56 -6.87 -7.50 -7.91
C ASP A 56 -6.77 -6.64 -6.65
N THR A 57 -5.67 -6.75 -5.94
CA THR A 57 -5.48 -5.95 -4.73
C THR A 57 -5.40 -4.48 -5.09
N ALA A 58 -4.75 -4.15 -6.20
CA ALA A 58 -4.65 -2.76 -6.64
C ALA A 58 -6.02 -2.16 -6.91
N LEU A 59 -6.91 -2.94 -7.52
CA LEU A 59 -8.27 -2.46 -7.76
C LEU A 59 -8.99 -2.18 -6.45
N ARG A 60 -8.84 -3.07 -5.48
CA ARG A 60 -9.48 -2.90 -4.19
C ARG A 60 -8.93 -1.67 -3.47
N LEU A 61 -7.62 -1.48 -3.52
CA LEU A 61 -7.01 -0.32 -2.90
C LEU A 61 -7.44 0.97 -3.58
N GLY A 62 -7.50 0.95 -4.91
CA GLY A 62 -7.93 2.12 -5.65
C GLY A 62 -9.33 2.55 -5.28
N ARG A 63 -10.24 1.59 -5.14
CA ARG A 63 -11.60 1.89 -4.74
C ARG A 63 -11.65 2.41 -3.31
N TYR A 64 -10.89 1.79 -2.44
CA TYR A 64 -10.93 2.16 -1.04
C TYR A 64 -10.43 3.58 -0.82
N PHE A 65 -9.33 3.94 -1.47
CA PHE A 65 -8.73 5.25 -1.28
C PHE A 65 -9.17 6.27 -2.34
N GLY A 66 -9.93 5.84 -3.33
CA GLY A 66 -10.40 6.77 -4.35
C GLY A 66 -9.33 7.23 -5.30
N VAL A 67 -8.38 6.35 -5.64
CA VAL A 67 -7.31 6.69 -6.56
C VAL A 67 -7.23 5.66 -7.65
N SER A 68 -6.47 5.98 -8.70
CA SER A 68 -6.30 5.07 -9.82
C SER A 68 -5.51 3.85 -9.38
N PRO A 69 -5.92 2.65 -9.80
CA PRO A 69 -5.17 1.44 -9.44
C PRO A 69 -3.74 1.45 -9.96
N GLU A 70 -3.46 2.23 -10.98
CA GLU A 70 -2.13 2.27 -11.55
C GLU A 70 -1.09 2.80 -10.59
N ILE A 71 -1.52 3.53 -9.57
CA ILE A 71 -0.60 3.96 -8.54
C ILE A 71 0.12 2.75 -7.94
N TRP A 72 -0.57 1.61 -7.90
CA TRP A 72 -0.03 0.43 -7.24
C TRP A 72 0.69 -0.51 -8.17
N VAL A 73 0.32 -0.53 -9.44
CA VAL A 73 0.89 -1.51 -10.36
C VAL A 73 1.51 -0.94 -11.60
N GLY A 74 1.24 0.24 -11.96
CA GLY A 74 1.65 0.77 -13.24
C GLY A 74 3.08 1.19 -13.32
N LEU A 75 3.84 0.82 -12.38
CA LEU A 75 5.20 1.28 -12.36
C LEU A 75 6.14 0.30 -12.97
#